data_6e8f5e4884f6af9867c3070eb308d146
#
_entry.id   6e8f5e4884f6af9867c3070eb308d146
#
_cell.length_a   1.000
_cell.length_b   1.000
_cell.length_c   1.000
_cell.angle_alpha   90.00
_cell.angle_beta   90.00
_cell.angle_gamma   90.00
#
_symmetry.space_group_name_H-M   'P 1'
#
loop_
_entity.id
_entity.type
_entity.pdbx_description
1 polymer ?
#
loop_
_entity_poly.entity_id
_entity_poly.type
_entity_poly.pdbx_seq_one_letter_code
_entity_poly.pdbx_strand_id
1 'polypeptide(L)'
;MPTPFTTVMPTRTRAIDALLAPDREEVLAQLVEQLSDSDPHQAQRLLESMAGSHPDLAGQLRELFAMISVADAVADESTILLGREAAARVRGQDDLRARTGGVAAPPRPQAGGFMPGAATLPVVFGDYELLEEIGRGGMGVVYRAVQRSLGRTVAIKMLLRRDLASSADLARFRSEAEAAARLDHPGIVPIFEVGEHDGLPFYSMRFIEGTTLAKRLAQGSLPPREAAALLAKVADAVQAAHSRGVLHRDLKPSNILIDSGGEPLVSDFGLAKRLEDTDSVTYTGAILGTPSYMSPEQAAGSRGDVGPASDVWSLGAILYQTLCGRPPFQASSPMDTLLAVLESDPPMPRSIVPTADRDLEMIALKSLQKPQDLRYSSAADLAADLRAALAGDPLAARQGGLVDIVARLFRETHHAVVLENWGLLWMWHSVVVLALCVVTDVLAWQGVMTRWPYLVLWGGGLALWAPIFWALRHRNGPVTAVERQIAHVWVGSMIASTLLFAIEQLLELPVLTLSPVLALLAGLVFFVKAGTLSGTFYVQSSVLFASALVMCLVPSYQHVLFGLISGACFFVPGLQYYRQRNRLQ
;
A
#
# COMPACT_ATOMS: atom_id res chain seq x y z
N MET A 1 -31.58 -43.24 50.89
CA MET A 1 -32.08 -42.04 50.19
C MET A 1 -31.17 -40.89 50.54
N PRO A 2 -30.33 -40.40 49.63
CA PRO A 2 -29.69 -39.11 49.77
C PRO A 2 -30.19 -38.14 48.68
N THR A 3 -30.45 -36.91 49.12
CA THR A 3 -30.84 -35.73 48.35
C THR A 3 -29.74 -35.23 47.44
N PRO A 4 -30.02 -34.65 46.25
CA PRO A 4 -29.01 -34.15 45.33
C PRO A 4 -28.55 -32.74 45.70
N PHE A 5 -27.24 -32.55 45.70
CA PHE A 5 -26.57 -31.25 45.77
C PHE A 5 -26.75 -30.47 44.45
N THR A 6 -27.35 -29.29 44.54
CA THR A 6 -27.45 -28.34 43.44
C THR A 6 -26.18 -27.46 43.43
N THR A 7 -25.32 -27.70 42.45
CA THR A 7 -24.13 -26.87 42.22
C THR A 7 -24.52 -25.62 41.42
N VAL A 8 -24.43 -24.47 42.03
CA VAL A 8 -24.59 -23.17 41.37
C VAL A 8 -23.30 -22.85 40.60
N MET A 9 -23.36 -22.82 39.27
CA MET A 9 -22.29 -22.30 38.41
C MET A 9 -22.36 -20.76 38.32
N PRO A 10 -21.21 -20.08 38.31
CA PRO A 10 -21.17 -18.62 38.35
C PRO A 10 -21.36 -17.96 36.99
N THR A 11 -22.09 -16.89 37.02
CA THR A 11 -22.50 -15.81 36.15
C THR A 11 -21.48 -15.20 35.18
N ARG A 12 -20.75 -15.98 34.39
CA ARG A 12 -19.87 -15.42 33.33
C ARG A 12 -20.36 -15.64 31.89
N THR A 13 -21.28 -16.56 31.68
CA THR A 13 -21.87 -16.86 30.36
C THR A 13 -22.98 -15.87 29.99
N ARG A 14 -23.62 -15.22 30.95
CA ARG A 14 -24.70 -14.23 30.70
C ARG A 14 -24.22 -12.86 30.18
N ALA A 15 -22.93 -12.55 30.26
CA ALA A 15 -22.40 -11.27 29.76
C ALA A 15 -22.00 -11.33 28.27
N ILE A 16 -21.83 -12.53 27.70
CA ILE A 16 -21.50 -12.69 26.26
C ILE A 16 -22.79 -12.84 25.45
N ASP A 17 -23.84 -13.49 25.99
CA ASP A 17 -25.15 -13.59 25.33
C ASP A 17 -25.96 -12.29 25.35
N ALA A 18 -25.61 -11.32 26.20
CA ALA A 18 -26.22 -9.99 26.21
C ALA A 18 -25.62 -9.00 25.20
N LEU A 19 -24.56 -9.38 24.46
CA LEU A 19 -23.93 -8.57 23.42
C LEU A 19 -24.42 -8.90 22.00
N LEU A 20 -25.24 -9.94 21.85
CA LEU A 20 -25.89 -10.34 20.59
C LEU A 20 -27.37 -10.58 20.87
N ALA A 21 -28.12 -9.52 21.16
CA ALA A 21 -29.57 -9.61 21.14
C ALA A 21 -30.01 -9.74 19.67
N PRO A 22 -30.84 -10.76 19.31
CA PRO A 22 -31.34 -10.93 17.93
C PRO A 22 -32.08 -9.71 17.40
N ASP A 23 -32.66 -8.89 18.27
CA ASP A 23 -33.32 -7.64 17.91
C ASP A 23 -32.40 -6.59 17.27
N ARG A 24 -31.11 -6.65 17.50
CA ARG A 24 -30.15 -5.63 17.04
C ARG A 24 -29.69 -5.85 15.60
N GLU A 25 -29.48 -7.09 15.21
CA GLU A 25 -29.17 -7.47 13.81
C GLU A 25 -30.41 -7.28 12.92
N GLU A 26 -31.59 -7.57 13.42
CA GLU A 26 -32.84 -7.43 12.70
C GLU A 26 -33.19 -5.96 12.45
N VAL A 27 -32.98 -5.07 13.44
CA VAL A 27 -33.10 -3.62 13.29
C VAL A 27 -32.07 -3.07 12.29
N LEU A 28 -30.81 -3.52 12.35
CA LEU A 28 -29.77 -3.11 11.43
C LEU A 28 -30.09 -3.53 9.98
N ALA A 29 -30.58 -4.75 9.78
CA ALA A 29 -30.99 -5.27 8.49
C ALA A 29 -32.15 -4.46 7.87
N GLN A 30 -33.17 -4.13 8.66
CA GLN A 30 -34.30 -3.29 8.20
C GLN A 30 -33.85 -1.85 7.84
N LEU A 31 -32.95 -1.25 8.62
CA LEU A 31 -32.42 0.08 8.33
C LEU A 31 -31.56 0.10 7.08
N VAL A 32 -30.79 -0.96 6.82
CA VAL A 32 -29.99 -1.13 5.58
C VAL A 32 -30.87 -1.34 4.37
N GLU A 33 -31.94 -2.12 4.47
CA GLU A 33 -32.91 -2.34 3.39
C GLU A 33 -33.59 -1.01 2.99
N GLN A 34 -33.99 -0.18 3.97
CA GLN A 34 -34.56 1.14 3.70
C GLN A 34 -33.57 2.12 3.04
N LEU A 35 -32.28 2.01 3.36
CA LEU A 35 -31.24 2.82 2.73
C LEU A 35 -30.96 2.36 1.29
N SER A 36 -31.02 1.05 1.02
CA SER A 36 -30.80 0.49 -0.31
C SER A 36 -31.91 0.81 -1.30
N ASP A 37 -33.16 0.95 -0.83
CA ASP A 37 -34.32 1.24 -1.66
C ASP A 37 -34.54 2.74 -1.93
N SER A 38 -33.67 3.61 -1.39
CA SER A 38 -33.84 5.06 -1.46
C SER A 38 -32.98 5.69 -2.56
N ASP A 39 -33.45 6.73 -3.22
CA ASP A 39 -32.67 7.57 -4.14
C ASP A 39 -31.39 8.10 -3.45
N PRO A 40 -30.20 8.11 -4.08
CA PRO A 40 -28.93 8.50 -3.49
C PRO A 40 -28.93 9.83 -2.73
N HIS A 41 -29.72 10.81 -3.19
CA HIS A 41 -29.89 12.10 -2.51
C HIS A 41 -30.82 12.06 -1.28
N GLN A 42 -31.72 11.08 -1.22
CA GLN A 42 -32.61 10.86 -0.07
C GLN A 42 -31.92 9.94 0.95
N ALA A 43 -31.17 8.94 0.49
CA ALA A 43 -30.48 7.97 1.33
C ALA A 43 -29.50 8.63 2.31
N GLN A 44 -28.79 9.69 1.90
CA GLN A 44 -27.86 10.40 2.78
C GLN A 44 -28.59 11.17 3.91
N ARG A 45 -29.72 11.79 3.63
CA ARG A 45 -30.56 12.45 4.64
C ARG A 45 -31.23 11.45 5.58
N LEU A 46 -31.61 10.30 5.04
CA LEU A 46 -32.18 9.20 5.78
C LEU A 46 -31.14 8.58 6.75
N LEU A 47 -29.90 8.40 6.28
CA LEU A 47 -28.77 7.94 7.09
C LEU A 47 -28.49 8.85 8.28
N GLU A 48 -28.50 10.18 8.10
CA GLU A 48 -28.30 11.14 9.20
C GLU A 48 -29.44 11.09 10.21
N SER A 49 -30.69 10.95 9.72
CA SER A 49 -31.88 10.80 10.58
C SER A 49 -31.82 9.49 11.37
N MET A 50 -31.46 8.38 10.75
CA MET A 50 -31.33 7.06 11.39
C MET A 50 -30.18 7.02 12.39
N ALA A 51 -29.03 7.62 12.05
CA ALA A 51 -27.89 7.74 12.94
C ALA A 51 -28.19 8.59 14.18
N GLY A 52 -29.07 9.59 14.04
CA GLY A 52 -29.58 10.38 15.17
C GLY A 52 -30.56 9.61 16.06
N SER A 53 -31.38 8.74 15.47
CA SER A 53 -32.36 7.93 16.19
C SER A 53 -31.76 6.70 16.89
N HIS A 54 -30.63 6.18 16.35
CA HIS A 54 -29.91 5.01 16.86
C HIS A 54 -28.41 5.32 17.02
N PRO A 55 -28.01 6.11 18.04
CA PRO A 55 -26.62 6.55 18.22
C PRO A 55 -25.62 5.40 18.41
N ASP A 56 -26.08 4.28 18.93
CA ASP A 56 -25.31 3.06 19.19
C ASP A 56 -25.05 2.23 17.92
N LEU A 57 -25.82 2.43 16.84
CA LEU A 57 -25.66 1.80 15.53
C LEU A 57 -25.12 2.77 14.48
N ALA A 58 -24.95 4.05 14.79
CA ALA A 58 -24.57 5.10 13.87
C ALA A 58 -23.24 4.83 13.13
N GLY A 59 -22.26 4.20 13.79
CA GLY A 59 -21.00 3.79 13.18
C GLY A 59 -21.18 2.70 12.12
N GLN A 60 -21.92 1.64 12.47
CA GLN A 60 -22.18 0.50 11.58
C GLN A 60 -23.08 0.89 10.40
N LEU A 61 -24.07 1.75 10.61
CA LEU A 61 -24.92 2.27 9.54
C LEU A 61 -24.13 3.08 8.51
N ARG A 62 -23.18 3.90 8.93
CA ARG A 62 -22.31 4.66 8.02
C ARG A 62 -21.36 3.76 7.24
N GLU A 63 -20.79 2.74 7.86
CA GLU A 63 -19.94 1.73 7.18
C GLU A 63 -20.72 0.95 6.12
N LEU A 64 -21.92 0.45 6.46
CA LEU A 64 -22.76 -0.30 5.54
C LEU A 64 -23.28 0.56 4.39
N PHE A 65 -23.67 1.80 4.66
CA PHE A 65 -24.08 2.74 3.61
C PHE A 65 -22.93 3.09 2.63
N ALA A 66 -21.71 3.25 3.15
CA ALA A 66 -20.52 3.44 2.31
C ALA A 66 -20.27 2.22 1.40
N MET A 67 -20.45 0.98 1.90
CA MET A 67 -20.33 -0.25 1.09
C MET A 67 -21.42 -0.34 0.02
N ILE A 68 -22.66 -0.02 0.33
CA ILE A 68 -23.78 -0.02 -0.62
C ILE A 68 -23.54 1.00 -1.73
N SER A 69 -23.16 2.23 -1.38
CA SER A 69 -22.89 3.30 -2.35
C SER A 69 -21.73 2.95 -3.31
N VAL A 70 -20.75 2.17 -2.87
CA VAL A 70 -19.66 1.64 -3.71
C VAL A 70 -20.17 0.51 -4.62
N ALA A 71 -21.02 -0.38 -4.10
CA ALA A 71 -21.61 -1.47 -4.89
C ALA A 71 -22.51 -0.92 -6.02
N ASP A 72 -23.32 0.09 -5.74
CA ASP A 72 -24.19 0.75 -6.71
C ASP A 72 -23.38 1.48 -7.80
N ALA A 73 -22.29 2.15 -7.43
CA ALA A 73 -21.39 2.79 -8.40
C ALA A 73 -20.72 1.78 -9.35
N VAL A 74 -20.37 0.60 -8.85
CA VAL A 74 -19.79 -0.51 -9.65
C VAL A 74 -20.86 -1.19 -10.51
N ALA A 75 -22.09 -1.32 -10.02
CA ALA A 75 -23.23 -1.89 -10.75
C ALA A 75 -23.66 -0.98 -11.90
N ASP A 76 -23.63 0.33 -11.69
CA ASP A 76 -23.98 1.33 -12.73
C ASP A 76 -22.97 1.30 -13.90
N GLU A 77 -21.67 1.13 -13.61
CA GLU A 77 -20.63 0.94 -14.63
C GLU A 77 -20.82 -0.35 -15.46
N SER A 78 -21.27 -1.44 -14.83
CA SER A 78 -21.57 -2.71 -15.50
C SER A 78 -22.85 -2.65 -16.31
N THR A 79 -23.86 -1.92 -15.84
CA THR A 79 -25.16 -1.72 -16.52
C THR A 79 -25.01 -0.82 -17.76
N ILE A 80 -24.09 0.17 -17.73
CA ILE A 80 -23.79 1.02 -18.89
C ILE A 80 -23.12 0.19 -20.02
N LEU A 81 -22.27 -0.79 -19.69
CA LEU A 81 -21.65 -1.68 -20.68
C LEU A 81 -22.68 -2.62 -21.33
N LEU A 82 -23.58 -3.22 -20.54
CA LEU A 82 -24.65 -4.09 -21.02
C LEU A 82 -25.73 -3.30 -21.78
N GLY A 83 -26.06 -2.08 -21.37
CA GLY A 83 -26.99 -1.19 -22.03
C GLY A 83 -26.51 -0.73 -23.42
N ARG A 84 -25.20 -0.57 -23.63
CA ARG A 84 -24.62 -0.23 -24.95
C ARG A 84 -24.71 -1.36 -25.95
N GLU A 85 -24.57 -2.62 -25.56
CA GLU A 85 -24.79 -3.77 -26.44
C GLU A 85 -26.28 -3.97 -26.80
N ALA A 86 -27.20 -3.70 -25.88
CA ALA A 86 -28.63 -3.74 -26.11
C ALA A 86 -29.11 -2.59 -27.03
N ALA A 87 -28.61 -1.37 -26.83
CA ALA A 87 -28.97 -0.20 -27.66
C ALA A 87 -28.43 -0.31 -29.09
N ALA A 88 -27.34 -1.01 -29.34
CA ALA A 88 -26.85 -1.30 -30.69
C ALA A 88 -27.77 -2.26 -31.46
N ARG A 89 -28.49 -3.15 -30.76
CA ARG A 89 -29.47 -4.09 -31.39
C ARG A 89 -30.85 -3.47 -31.67
N VAL A 90 -31.25 -2.43 -30.95
CA VAL A 90 -32.56 -1.76 -31.10
C VAL A 90 -32.54 -0.71 -32.19
N ARG A 91 -31.40 -0.06 -32.51
CA ARG A 91 -31.30 0.96 -33.59
C ARG A 91 -31.46 0.42 -35.02
N GLY A 92 -31.62 -0.87 -35.18
CA GLY A 92 -31.92 -1.49 -36.51
C GLY A 92 -33.40 -1.58 -36.86
N GLN A 93 -34.34 -1.17 -36.01
CA GLN A 93 -35.79 -1.38 -36.25
C GLN A 93 -36.68 -0.11 -36.27
N ASP A 94 -36.16 1.09 -35.94
CA ASP A 94 -37.02 2.28 -35.79
C ASP A 94 -36.91 3.35 -36.91
N ASP A 95 -36.35 3.06 -38.08
CA ASP A 95 -36.27 4.01 -39.21
C ASP A 95 -37.58 4.13 -40.00
N LEU A 96 -38.73 3.73 -39.46
CA LEU A 96 -39.99 3.73 -40.23
C LEU A 96 -41.19 4.50 -39.63
N ARG A 97 -41.02 5.35 -38.59
CA ARG A 97 -42.14 6.15 -38.08
C ARG A 97 -41.72 7.50 -37.51
N ALA A 98 -41.58 8.52 -38.34
CA ALA A 98 -41.90 9.91 -37.98
C ALA A 98 -41.87 10.85 -39.19
N ARG A 99 -42.95 10.88 -39.96
CA ARG A 99 -43.33 12.05 -40.79
C ARG A 99 -44.67 12.52 -40.26
N THR A 100 -44.70 13.63 -39.53
CA THR A 100 -45.72 14.72 -39.61
C THR A 100 -45.52 15.71 -38.45
N GLY A 101 -45.12 16.89 -38.70
CA GLY A 101 -45.80 18.19 -38.56
C GLY A 101 -45.90 18.76 -37.14
N GLY A 102 -45.27 19.92 -36.91
CA GLY A 102 -45.58 20.82 -35.80
C GLY A 102 -44.47 21.86 -35.56
N VAL A 103 -44.61 23.04 -36.19
CA VAL A 103 -43.72 24.19 -35.99
C VAL A 103 -44.06 24.84 -34.64
N ALA A 104 -43.12 24.86 -33.69
CA ALA A 104 -43.16 25.67 -32.49
C ALA A 104 -41.90 26.55 -32.42
N ALA A 105 -42.07 27.83 -32.05
CA ALA A 105 -41.06 28.88 -31.99
C ALA A 105 -39.92 28.58 -31.00
N PRO A 106 -38.69 29.10 -31.25
CA PRO A 106 -37.55 28.78 -30.39
C PRO A 106 -37.65 29.46 -29.03
N PRO A 107 -37.35 28.76 -27.92
CA PRO A 107 -37.23 29.38 -26.62
C PRO A 107 -35.89 30.16 -26.53
N ARG A 108 -35.97 31.31 -25.84
CA ARG A 108 -34.82 32.17 -25.53
C ARG A 108 -33.78 31.38 -24.68
N PRO A 109 -32.47 31.60 -24.88
CA PRO A 109 -31.43 30.93 -24.12
C PRO A 109 -31.48 31.39 -22.65
N GLN A 110 -31.82 30.47 -21.76
CA GLN A 110 -31.56 30.61 -20.34
C GLN A 110 -30.06 30.35 -20.12
N ALA A 111 -29.41 31.20 -19.32
CA ALA A 111 -28.02 31.08 -18.89
C ALA A 111 -27.85 29.82 -18.01
N GLY A 112 -27.71 28.68 -18.62
CA GLY A 112 -27.32 27.43 -17.98
C GLY A 112 -25.89 27.12 -18.39
N GLY A 113 -24.95 27.17 -17.44
CA GLY A 113 -23.57 26.80 -17.70
C GLY A 113 -23.43 25.39 -18.28
N PHE A 114 -22.40 25.17 -19.09
CA PHE A 114 -22.10 23.88 -19.69
C PHE A 114 -21.98 22.78 -18.62
N MET A 115 -22.76 21.71 -18.75
CA MET A 115 -22.69 20.54 -17.87
C MET A 115 -22.05 19.38 -18.67
N PRO A 116 -20.80 18.95 -18.31
CA PRO A 116 -20.13 17.82 -18.95
C PRO A 116 -20.99 16.54 -18.87
N GLY A 117 -21.30 15.96 -20.04
CA GLY A 117 -22.08 14.71 -20.16
C GLY A 117 -23.59 14.86 -20.34
N ALA A 118 -24.17 16.06 -20.18
CA ALA A 118 -25.60 16.32 -20.42
C ALA A 118 -25.89 16.98 -21.79
N ALA A 119 -24.89 17.50 -22.48
CA ALA A 119 -25.05 18.19 -23.75
C ALA A 119 -25.01 17.21 -24.94
N THR A 120 -25.91 17.43 -25.93
CA THR A 120 -25.80 16.73 -27.21
C THR A 120 -24.62 17.30 -28.00
N LEU A 121 -23.65 16.44 -28.31
CA LEU A 121 -22.49 16.82 -29.13
C LEU A 121 -22.87 16.88 -30.61
N PRO A 122 -22.28 17.78 -31.43
CA PRO A 122 -21.23 18.73 -31.08
C PRO A 122 -21.72 19.96 -30.31
N VAL A 123 -20.88 20.56 -29.44
CA VAL A 123 -21.19 21.73 -28.63
C VAL A 123 -20.02 22.70 -28.56
N VAL A 124 -20.29 24.01 -28.56
CA VAL A 124 -19.27 25.05 -28.43
C VAL A 124 -18.90 25.27 -26.97
N PHE A 125 -17.61 25.24 -26.66
CA PHE A 125 -17.02 25.52 -25.39
C PHE A 125 -15.83 26.49 -25.54
N GLY A 126 -16.09 27.77 -25.35
CA GLY A 126 -15.13 28.83 -25.63
C GLY A 126 -14.65 28.83 -27.08
N ASP A 127 -13.33 28.75 -27.30
CA ASP A 127 -12.72 28.64 -28.64
C ASP A 127 -12.77 27.22 -29.23
N TYR A 128 -13.43 26.29 -28.56
CA TYR A 128 -13.43 24.89 -28.93
C TYR A 128 -14.83 24.40 -29.31
N GLU A 129 -14.89 23.55 -30.32
CA GLU A 129 -16.07 22.78 -30.66
C GLU A 129 -15.86 21.33 -30.27
N LEU A 130 -16.54 20.89 -29.21
CA LEU A 130 -16.44 19.52 -28.67
C LEU A 130 -17.21 18.58 -29.60
N LEU A 131 -16.54 17.57 -30.15
CA LEU A 131 -17.09 16.65 -31.14
C LEU A 131 -17.59 15.35 -30.54
N GLU A 132 -16.79 14.72 -29.70
CA GLU A 132 -17.10 13.43 -29.08
C GLU A 132 -16.36 13.27 -27.74
N GLU A 133 -16.97 12.54 -26.81
CA GLU A 133 -16.29 12.12 -25.56
C GLU A 133 -15.39 10.92 -25.87
N ILE A 134 -14.10 11.05 -25.60
CA ILE A 134 -13.09 10.00 -25.86
C ILE A 134 -12.61 9.30 -24.58
N GLY A 135 -12.91 9.86 -23.41
CA GLY A 135 -12.58 9.26 -22.12
C GLY A 135 -13.30 9.95 -20.97
N ARG A 136 -13.67 9.15 -19.96
CA ARG A 136 -14.24 9.62 -18.69
C ARG A 136 -13.57 8.88 -17.54
N GLY A 137 -13.22 9.60 -16.51
CA GLY A 137 -12.64 9.06 -15.29
C GLY A 137 -13.10 9.83 -14.06
N GLY A 138 -12.69 9.40 -12.88
CA GLY A 138 -13.07 10.04 -11.61
C GLY A 138 -12.72 11.52 -11.53
N MET A 139 -11.69 11.99 -12.24
CA MET A 139 -11.18 13.35 -12.19
C MET A 139 -11.70 14.26 -13.29
N GLY A 140 -12.33 13.72 -14.32
CA GLY A 140 -12.80 14.55 -15.42
C GLY A 140 -13.18 13.80 -16.66
N VAL A 141 -13.52 14.56 -17.69
CA VAL A 141 -13.95 14.07 -19.00
C VAL A 141 -13.00 14.60 -20.07
N VAL A 142 -12.63 13.75 -21.01
CA VAL A 142 -11.78 14.10 -22.15
C VAL A 142 -12.62 14.08 -23.43
N TYR A 143 -12.58 15.18 -24.16
CA TYR A 143 -13.27 15.32 -25.43
C TYR A 143 -12.27 15.46 -26.58
N ARG A 144 -12.58 14.86 -27.73
CA ARG A 144 -12.04 15.30 -29.01
C ARG A 144 -12.74 16.57 -29.44
N ALA A 145 -11.96 17.61 -29.80
CA ALA A 145 -12.49 18.91 -30.15
C ALA A 145 -11.73 19.53 -31.32
N VAL A 146 -12.32 20.55 -31.96
CA VAL A 146 -11.64 21.42 -32.90
C VAL A 146 -11.44 22.79 -32.26
N GLN A 147 -10.22 23.27 -32.22
CA GLN A 147 -9.91 24.64 -31.84
C GLN A 147 -10.28 25.54 -33.00
N ARG A 148 -11.33 26.36 -32.84
CA ARG A 148 -11.96 27.11 -33.93
C ARG A 148 -11.05 28.19 -34.50
N SER A 149 -10.29 28.88 -33.65
CA SER A 149 -9.36 29.94 -34.07
C SER A 149 -8.22 29.44 -34.95
N LEU A 150 -7.77 28.18 -34.75
CA LEU A 150 -6.62 27.60 -35.45
C LEU A 150 -7.00 26.45 -36.40
N GLY A 151 -8.26 26.00 -36.40
CA GLY A 151 -8.76 24.92 -37.26
C GLY A 151 -8.09 23.56 -37.00
N ARG A 152 -7.53 23.33 -35.80
CA ARG A 152 -6.81 22.11 -35.46
C ARG A 152 -7.59 21.19 -34.50
N THR A 153 -7.42 19.89 -34.69
CA THR A 153 -8.00 18.89 -33.79
C THR A 153 -7.15 18.80 -32.53
N VAL A 154 -7.79 18.83 -31.34
CA VAL A 154 -7.19 18.76 -30.02
C VAL A 154 -7.96 17.79 -29.14
N ALA A 155 -7.33 17.35 -28.05
CA ALA A 155 -8.03 16.73 -26.93
C ALA A 155 -8.19 17.78 -25.83
N ILE A 156 -9.38 17.87 -25.24
CA ILE A 156 -9.68 18.75 -24.11
C ILE A 156 -10.05 17.90 -22.92
N LYS A 157 -9.32 18.07 -21.83
CA LYS A 157 -9.66 17.47 -20.53
C LYS A 157 -10.28 18.51 -19.63
N MET A 158 -11.52 18.27 -19.24
CA MET A 158 -12.27 19.11 -18.30
C MET A 158 -12.30 18.45 -16.94
N LEU A 159 -12.04 19.22 -15.89
CA LEU A 159 -12.11 18.73 -14.52
C LEU A 159 -13.54 18.90 -13.99
N LEU A 160 -14.05 17.86 -13.34
CA LEU A 160 -15.36 17.95 -12.71
C LEU A 160 -15.23 18.75 -11.40
N ARG A 161 -16.11 19.73 -11.17
CA ARG A 161 -16.09 20.63 -9.99
C ARG A 161 -16.06 19.94 -8.63
N ARG A 162 -16.44 18.66 -8.57
CA ARG A 162 -16.44 17.87 -7.32
C ARG A 162 -15.04 17.68 -6.74
N ASP A 163 -14.00 17.78 -7.57
CA ASP A 163 -12.62 17.49 -7.20
C ASP A 163 -11.84 18.76 -6.81
N LEU A 164 -12.44 19.95 -6.98
CA LEU A 164 -11.83 21.24 -6.65
C LEU A 164 -12.60 21.90 -5.50
N ALA A 165 -12.33 21.44 -4.27
CA ALA A 165 -13.04 21.90 -3.08
C ALA A 165 -12.68 23.34 -2.67
N SER A 166 -11.49 23.87 -3.09
CA SER A 166 -11.03 25.19 -2.70
C SER A 166 -10.33 25.97 -3.82
N SER A 167 -10.23 27.30 -3.65
CA SER A 167 -9.43 28.16 -4.53
C SER A 167 -7.94 27.79 -4.54
N ALA A 168 -7.44 27.21 -3.45
CA ALA A 168 -6.08 26.74 -3.34
C ALA A 168 -5.83 25.50 -4.23
N ASP A 169 -6.81 24.62 -4.37
CA ASP A 169 -6.74 23.43 -5.22
C ASP A 169 -6.70 23.82 -6.70
N LEU A 170 -7.53 24.79 -7.09
CA LEU A 170 -7.53 25.35 -8.44
C LEU A 170 -6.19 26.02 -8.78
N ALA A 171 -5.62 26.79 -7.86
CA ALA A 171 -4.32 27.43 -8.04
C ALA A 171 -3.19 26.38 -8.19
N ARG A 172 -3.23 25.31 -7.40
CA ARG A 172 -2.28 24.19 -7.50
C ARG A 172 -2.40 23.46 -8.83
N PHE A 173 -3.63 23.15 -9.25
CA PHE A 173 -3.89 22.52 -10.56
C PHE A 173 -3.29 23.36 -11.69
N ARG A 174 -3.55 24.69 -11.71
CA ARG A 174 -2.99 25.59 -12.73
C ARG A 174 -1.48 25.55 -12.75
N SER A 175 -0.83 25.66 -11.58
CA SER A 175 0.62 25.61 -11.46
C SER A 175 1.23 24.31 -11.99
N GLU A 176 0.59 23.17 -11.73
CA GLU A 176 1.06 21.87 -12.22
C GLU A 176 0.82 21.68 -13.72
N ALA A 177 -0.34 22.12 -14.20
CA ALA A 177 -0.65 22.10 -15.64
C ALA A 177 0.31 23.01 -16.42
N GLU A 178 0.67 24.17 -15.88
CA GLU A 178 1.68 25.07 -16.45
C GLU A 178 3.08 24.44 -16.43
N ALA A 179 3.45 23.73 -15.37
CA ALA A 179 4.72 23.01 -15.31
C ALA A 179 4.77 21.87 -16.35
N ALA A 180 3.69 21.13 -16.50
CA ALA A 180 3.56 20.08 -17.52
C ALA A 180 3.56 20.66 -18.95
N ALA A 181 2.96 21.84 -19.16
CA ALA A 181 2.94 22.53 -20.45
C ALA A 181 4.32 22.99 -20.93
N ARG A 182 5.30 23.13 -20.00
CA ARG A 182 6.70 23.45 -20.33
C ARG A 182 7.52 22.25 -20.76
N LEU A 183 6.95 21.03 -20.68
CA LEU A 183 7.63 19.84 -21.12
C LEU A 183 7.63 19.75 -22.65
N ASP A 184 8.83 19.77 -23.22
CA ASP A 184 9.05 19.58 -24.66
C ASP A 184 9.91 18.31 -24.84
N HIS A 185 9.24 17.24 -25.28
CA HIS A 185 9.85 15.94 -25.57
C HIS A 185 8.95 15.14 -26.53
N PRO A 186 9.50 14.43 -27.53
CA PRO A 186 8.70 13.69 -28.51
C PRO A 186 7.81 12.60 -27.91
N GLY A 187 8.20 12.01 -26.78
CA GLY A 187 7.43 10.99 -26.03
C GLY A 187 6.49 11.59 -24.97
N ILE A 188 6.22 12.90 -24.95
CA ILE A 188 5.27 13.54 -24.03
C ILE A 188 4.19 14.22 -24.86
N VAL A 189 2.94 14.08 -24.46
CA VAL A 189 1.81 14.75 -25.12
C VAL A 189 1.88 16.25 -24.80
N PRO A 190 2.05 17.13 -25.82
CA PRO A 190 2.13 18.58 -25.60
C PRO A 190 0.80 19.14 -25.11
N ILE A 191 0.84 19.96 -24.05
CA ILE A 191 -0.28 20.79 -23.61
C ILE A 191 -0.21 22.13 -24.34
N PHE A 192 -1.32 22.57 -24.91
CA PHE A 192 -1.40 23.79 -25.69
C PHE A 192 -1.91 24.98 -24.88
N GLU A 193 -2.88 24.74 -24.01
CA GLU A 193 -3.54 25.77 -23.23
C GLU A 193 -4.04 25.21 -21.91
N VAL A 194 -3.94 26.00 -20.85
CA VAL A 194 -4.55 25.75 -19.54
C VAL A 194 -5.49 26.91 -19.25
N GLY A 195 -6.76 26.66 -19.02
CA GLY A 195 -7.77 27.71 -18.88
C GLY A 195 -8.94 27.32 -18.00
N GLU A 196 -9.90 28.24 -17.95
CA GLU A 196 -11.20 28.07 -17.29
C GLU A 196 -12.28 28.66 -18.19
N HIS A 197 -13.37 27.93 -18.40
CA HIS A 197 -14.54 28.41 -19.14
C HIS A 197 -15.82 27.98 -18.42
N ASP A 198 -16.74 28.92 -18.22
CA ASP A 198 -17.98 28.75 -17.44
C ASP A 198 -17.71 28.18 -16.01
N GLY A 199 -16.57 28.54 -15.42
CA GLY A 199 -16.13 28.05 -14.12
C GLY A 199 -15.70 26.57 -14.13
N LEU A 200 -15.44 25.98 -15.29
CA LEU A 200 -14.87 24.66 -15.47
C LEU A 200 -13.40 24.79 -15.88
N PRO A 201 -12.47 24.34 -15.04
CA PRO A 201 -11.06 24.27 -15.39
C PRO A 201 -10.86 23.21 -16.48
N PHE A 202 -10.02 23.53 -17.46
CA PHE A 202 -9.67 22.64 -18.55
C PHE A 202 -8.23 22.83 -18.97
N TYR A 203 -7.71 21.86 -19.70
CA TYR A 203 -6.54 22.05 -20.54
C TYR A 203 -6.73 21.36 -21.89
N SER A 204 -6.18 22.01 -22.93
CA SER A 204 -6.13 21.45 -24.27
C SER A 204 -4.75 20.87 -24.55
N MET A 205 -4.72 19.73 -25.22
CA MET A 205 -3.51 19.01 -25.57
C MET A 205 -3.58 18.44 -26.99
N ARG A 206 -2.46 18.01 -27.52
CA ARG A 206 -2.40 17.36 -28.83
C ARG A 206 -3.31 16.13 -28.83
N PHE A 207 -4.21 16.06 -29.79
CA PHE A 207 -4.97 14.83 -30.05
C PHE A 207 -4.03 13.80 -30.71
N ILE A 208 -3.94 12.60 -30.13
CA ILE A 208 -3.12 11.51 -30.65
C ILE A 208 -4.05 10.49 -31.30
N GLU A 209 -3.90 10.34 -32.62
CA GLU A 209 -4.59 9.29 -33.35
C GLU A 209 -3.91 7.95 -33.06
N GLY A 210 -4.62 7.04 -32.36
CA GLY A 210 -4.05 5.77 -31.96
C GLY A 210 -4.85 5.09 -30.84
N THR A 211 -4.14 4.42 -29.94
CA THR A 211 -4.75 3.68 -28.84
C THR A 211 -3.98 3.93 -27.53
N THR A 212 -4.49 3.43 -26.40
CA THR A 212 -3.75 3.41 -25.14
C THR A 212 -3.02 2.09 -24.96
N LEU A 213 -1.90 2.09 -24.19
CA LEU A 213 -1.24 0.85 -23.82
C LEU A 213 -2.18 -0.09 -23.04
N ALA A 214 -3.12 0.46 -22.26
CA ALA A 214 -4.14 -0.33 -21.57
C ALA A 214 -5.02 -1.13 -22.55
N LYS A 215 -5.53 -0.49 -23.59
CA LYS A 215 -6.33 -1.16 -24.64
C LYS A 215 -5.49 -2.17 -25.42
N ARG A 216 -4.22 -1.90 -25.66
CA ARG A 216 -3.28 -2.82 -26.33
C ARG A 216 -3.02 -4.06 -25.47
N LEU A 217 -2.82 -3.89 -24.15
CA LEU A 217 -2.60 -5.00 -23.22
C LEU A 217 -3.87 -5.84 -22.98
N ALA A 218 -5.05 -5.26 -23.10
CA ALA A 218 -6.30 -6.01 -23.05
C ALA A 218 -6.48 -7.01 -24.22
N GLN A 219 -5.74 -6.83 -25.32
CA GLN A 219 -5.70 -7.75 -26.46
C GLN A 219 -4.68 -8.90 -26.27
N GLY A 220 -3.85 -8.83 -25.23
CA GLY A 220 -2.82 -9.81 -24.89
C GLY A 220 -1.49 -9.18 -24.50
N SER A 221 -0.57 -10.00 -23.99
CA SER A 221 0.78 -9.59 -23.65
C SER A 221 1.56 -9.10 -24.90
N LEU A 222 2.53 -8.21 -24.66
CA LEU A 222 3.43 -7.76 -25.73
C LEU A 222 4.59 -8.75 -25.91
N PRO A 223 5.12 -8.92 -27.14
CA PRO A 223 6.38 -9.58 -27.34
C PRO A 223 7.49 -8.91 -26.51
N PRO A 224 8.41 -9.67 -25.87
CA PRO A 224 9.40 -9.09 -24.95
C PRO A 224 10.22 -7.94 -25.57
N ARG A 225 10.65 -8.06 -26.81
CA ARG A 225 11.42 -7.00 -27.50
C ARG A 225 10.59 -5.75 -27.76
N GLU A 226 9.30 -5.90 -28.10
CA GLU A 226 8.36 -4.77 -28.27
C GLU A 226 8.13 -4.06 -26.93
N ALA A 227 7.87 -4.83 -25.86
CA ALA A 227 7.71 -4.30 -24.51
C ALA A 227 8.94 -3.50 -24.04
N ALA A 228 10.14 -4.05 -24.22
CA ALA A 228 11.39 -3.39 -23.85
C ALA A 228 11.63 -2.10 -24.65
N ALA A 229 11.41 -2.14 -25.97
CA ALA A 229 11.60 -0.97 -26.84
C ALA A 229 10.60 0.15 -26.51
N LEU A 230 9.33 -0.19 -26.30
CA LEU A 230 8.28 0.76 -25.94
C LEU A 230 8.57 1.39 -24.58
N LEU A 231 8.86 0.58 -23.56
CA LEU A 231 9.08 1.09 -22.21
C LEU A 231 10.40 1.84 -22.04
N ALA A 232 11.44 1.55 -22.85
CA ALA A 232 12.64 2.37 -22.88
C ALA A 232 12.32 3.80 -23.32
N LYS A 233 11.48 4.00 -24.34
CA LYS A 233 11.04 5.32 -24.81
C LYS A 233 10.15 6.02 -23.77
N VAL A 234 9.25 5.28 -23.11
CA VAL A 234 8.44 5.83 -22.02
C VAL A 234 9.31 6.29 -20.84
N ALA A 235 10.32 5.49 -20.47
CA ALA A 235 11.26 5.85 -19.40
C ALA A 235 12.10 7.10 -19.74
N ASP A 236 12.49 7.28 -21.02
CA ASP A 236 13.15 8.52 -21.48
C ASP A 236 12.22 9.74 -21.33
N ALA A 237 10.96 9.61 -21.69
CA ALA A 237 9.97 10.67 -21.55
C ALA A 237 9.77 11.05 -20.07
N VAL A 238 9.68 10.06 -19.20
CA VAL A 238 9.58 10.26 -17.74
C VAL A 238 10.85 10.92 -17.20
N GLN A 239 12.04 10.50 -17.64
CA GLN A 239 13.30 11.12 -17.26
C GLN A 239 13.39 12.59 -17.71
N ALA A 240 12.91 12.90 -18.91
CA ALA A 240 12.89 14.27 -19.41
C ALA A 240 12.02 15.18 -18.53
N ALA A 241 10.90 14.68 -18.02
CA ALA A 241 10.06 15.38 -17.05
C ALA A 241 10.75 15.54 -15.69
N HIS A 242 11.37 14.47 -15.17
CA HIS A 242 12.12 14.50 -13.90
C HIS A 242 13.25 15.54 -13.94
N SER A 243 13.95 15.67 -15.06
CA SER A 243 15.03 16.66 -15.25
C SER A 243 14.54 18.11 -15.15
N ARG A 244 13.23 18.34 -15.30
CA ARG A 244 12.56 19.64 -15.14
C ARG A 244 11.79 19.77 -13.82
N GLY A 245 11.98 18.80 -12.89
CA GLY A 245 11.33 18.79 -11.58
C GLY A 245 9.86 18.36 -11.60
N VAL A 246 9.39 17.78 -12.72
CA VAL A 246 8.00 17.30 -12.86
C VAL A 246 7.95 15.80 -12.66
N LEU A 247 7.17 15.35 -11.67
CA LEU A 247 6.87 13.93 -11.42
C LEU A 247 5.53 13.56 -12.06
N HIS A 248 5.41 12.32 -12.53
CA HIS A 248 4.15 11.85 -13.12
C HIS A 248 3.13 11.44 -12.05
N ARG A 249 3.52 10.71 -11.02
CA ARG A 249 2.75 10.28 -9.85
C ARG A 249 1.56 9.33 -10.10
N ASP A 250 1.01 9.28 -11.31
CA ASP A 250 -0.11 8.40 -11.71
C ASP A 250 0.21 7.67 -13.03
N LEU A 251 1.44 7.16 -13.16
CA LEU A 251 1.86 6.45 -14.35
C LEU A 251 1.21 5.05 -14.39
N LYS A 252 0.44 4.82 -15.47
CA LYS A 252 -0.31 3.58 -15.71
C LYS A 252 -0.54 3.38 -17.20
N PRO A 253 -0.91 2.17 -17.67
CA PRO A 253 -1.08 1.90 -19.10
C PRO A 253 -2.12 2.77 -19.81
N SER A 254 -3.12 3.29 -19.11
CA SER A 254 -4.12 4.19 -19.71
C SER A 254 -3.57 5.59 -20.02
N ASN A 255 -2.48 6.00 -19.35
CA ASN A 255 -1.82 7.29 -19.52
C ASN A 255 -0.63 7.22 -20.50
N ILE A 256 -0.42 6.07 -21.15
CA ILE A 256 0.54 5.87 -22.24
C ILE A 256 -0.26 5.69 -23.52
N LEU A 257 -0.19 6.67 -24.41
CA LEU A 257 -0.81 6.63 -25.73
C LEU A 257 0.18 6.01 -26.72
N ILE A 258 -0.32 5.24 -27.67
CA ILE A 258 0.45 4.68 -28.77
C ILE A 258 -0.15 5.27 -30.05
N ASP A 259 0.63 6.06 -30.78
CA ASP A 259 0.17 6.69 -32.00
C ASP A 259 0.03 5.69 -33.16
N SER A 260 -0.43 6.16 -34.32
CA SER A 260 -0.59 5.35 -35.53
C SER A 260 0.74 4.81 -36.09
N GLY A 261 1.89 5.39 -35.70
CA GLY A 261 3.23 4.92 -36.03
C GLY A 261 3.79 3.89 -35.03
N GLY A 262 3.05 3.61 -33.93
CA GLY A 262 3.50 2.71 -32.85
C GLY A 262 4.39 3.40 -31.81
N GLU A 263 4.54 4.72 -31.87
CA GLU A 263 5.35 5.48 -30.92
C GLU A 263 4.58 5.78 -29.63
N PRO A 264 5.18 5.53 -28.44
CA PRO A 264 4.53 5.82 -27.17
C PRO A 264 4.67 7.31 -26.78
N LEU A 265 3.57 7.87 -26.28
CA LEU A 265 3.53 9.20 -25.69
C LEU A 265 2.89 9.14 -24.32
N VAL A 266 3.52 9.78 -23.34
CA VAL A 266 3.02 9.88 -21.95
C VAL A 266 2.12 11.10 -21.82
N SER A 267 0.93 10.91 -21.27
CA SER A 267 -0.07 11.97 -21.02
C SER A 267 -0.34 12.10 -19.51
N ASP A 268 -1.03 13.17 -19.13
CA ASP A 268 -1.56 13.38 -17.77
C ASP A 268 -0.52 13.43 -16.64
N PHE A 269 0.61 14.14 -16.88
CA PHE A 269 1.62 14.37 -15.85
C PHE A 269 1.04 15.11 -14.64
N GLY A 270 1.07 14.47 -13.47
CA GLY A 270 0.97 15.08 -12.14
C GLY A 270 -0.32 15.79 -11.74
N LEU A 271 -1.20 16.09 -12.69
CA LEU A 271 -2.33 17.02 -12.55
C LEU A 271 -3.41 16.62 -11.54
N ALA A 272 -3.35 15.38 -11.03
CA ALA A 272 -4.48 14.79 -10.34
C ALA A 272 -4.24 14.52 -8.84
N LYS A 273 -3.04 14.14 -8.44
CA LYS A 273 -2.79 13.56 -7.11
C LYS A 273 -2.48 14.55 -5.98
N ARG A 274 -2.13 15.80 -6.32
CA ARG A 274 -1.94 16.86 -5.30
C ARG A 274 -3.23 17.54 -4.85
N LEU A 275 -4.33 17.35 -5.57
CA LEU A 275 -5.65 17.81 -5.13
C LEU A 275 -6.16 17.00 -3.91
N GLU A 276 -5.65 15.77 -3.74
CA GLU A 276 -5.96 14.89 -2.61
C GLU A 276 -5.10 15.17 -1.36
N ASP A 277 -4.08 16.02 -1.48
CA ASP A 277 -3.08 16.31 -0.43
C ASP A 277 -3.60 17.22 0.71
N THR A 278 -4.85 17.68 0.67
CA THR A 278 -5.45 18.47 1.74
C THR A 278 -6.21 17.54 2.70
N ASP A 279 -5.60 17.16 3.83
CA ASP A 279 -6.17 16.62 5.09
C ASP A 279 -7.43 15.74 5.02
N SER A 280 -7.69 15.10 3.90
CA SER A 280 -8.80 14.19 3.76
C SER A 280 -8.28 12.78 3.45
N VAL A 281 -8.03 11.97 4.49
CA VAL A 281 -8.67 10.65 4.48
C VAL A 281 -10.12 10.97 4.12
N THR A 282 -10.47 10.84 2.85
CA THR A 282 -11.81 11.18 2.38
C THR A 282 -12.79 10.43 3.26
N TYR A 283 -13.67 11.17 3.91
CA TYR A 283 -14.79 10.69 4.73
C TYR A 283 -15.72 9.70 3.98
N THR A 284 -15.41 9.41 2.73
CA THR A 284 -16.20 8.56 1.82
C THR A 284 -15.57 7.20 1.52
N GLY A 285 -14.36 6.87 2.04
CA GLY A 285 -13.76 5.54 1.81
C GLY A 285 -13.47 5.16 0.35
N ALA A 286 -13.72 6.06 -0.60
CA ALA A 286 -13.45 5.83 -2.01
C ALA A 286 -11.97 6.04 -2.30
N ILE A 287 -11.22 4.95 -2.50
CA ILE A 287 -9.85 4.99 -3.00
C ILE A 287 -9.92 5.40 -4.47
N LEU A 288 -9.65 6.70 -4.75
CA LEU A 288 -9.65 7.22 -6.10
C LEU A 288 -8.35 6.79 -6.80
N GLY A 289 -8.43 5.94 -7.81
CA GLY A 289 -7.31 5.50 -8.63
C GLY A 289 -7.15 3.98 -8.73
N THR A 290 -6.21 3.55 -9.58
CA THR A 290 -5.89 2.12 -9.75
C THR A 290 -4.67 1.79 -8.89
N PRO A 291 -4.83 1.21 -7.68
CA PRO A 291 -3.75 1.02 -6.72
C PRO A 291 -2.66 0.05 -7.21
N SER A 292 -2.93 -0.73 -8.25
CA SER A 292 -2.01 -1.76 -8.80
C SER A 292 -0.67 -1.22 -9.32
N TYR A 293 -0.58 0.09 -9.65
CA TYR A 293 0.66 0.73 -10.13
C TYR A 293 1.26 1.70 -9.12
N MET A 294 0.58 1.90 -7.99
CA MET A 294 0.97 2.81 -6.94
C MET A 294 2.20 2.29 -6.21
N SER A 295 3.16 3.17 -5.93
CA SER A 295 4.35 2.79 -5.15
C SER A 295 4.01 2.65 -3.64
N PRO A 296 4.82 1.89 -2.86
CA PRO A 296 4.59 1.73 -1.43
C PRO A 296 4.53 3.05 -0.67
N GLU A 297 5.39 4.02 -0.98
CA GLU A 297 5.41 5.35 -0.36
C GLU A 297 4.16 6.17 -0.70
N GLN A 298 3.58 5.99 -1.90
CA GLN A 298 2.30 6.58 -2.26
C GLN A 298 1.15 5.90 -1.52
N ALA A 299 1.17 4.55 -1.44
CA ALA A 299 0.17 3.76 -0.74
C ALA A 299 0.16 4.04 0.78
N ALA A 300 1.33 4.32 1.36
CA ALA A 300 1.47 4.69 2.76
C ALA A 300 1.06 6.14 3.08
N GLY A 301 0.78 6.98 2.06
CA GLY A 301 0.48 8.40 2.26
C GLY A 301 1.68 9.22 2.74
N SER A 302 2.90 8.73 2.56
CA SER A 302 4.14 9.36 3.02
C SER A 302 4.53 10.54 2.12
N ARG A 303 3.95 11.71 2.37
CA ARG A 303 4.06 12.92 1.50
C ARG A 303 5.49 13.37 1.20
N GLY A 304 6.44 13.17 2.13
CA GLY A 304 7.84 13.56 1.97
C GLY A 304 8.68 12.63 1.11
N ASP A 305 8.21 11.40 0.88
CA ASP A 305 9.00 10.33 0.27
C ASP A 305 8.67 10.08 -1.21
N VAL A 306 7.60 10.72 -1.74
CA VAL A 306 7.19 10.56 -3.13
C VAL A 306 8.15 11.35 -4.05
N GLY A 307 8.88 10.62 -4.88
CA GLY A 307 9.92 11.17 -5.74
C GLY A 307 10.05 10.43 -7.08
N PRO A 308 11.14 10.66 -7.83
CA PRO A 308 11.41 9.94 -9.10
C PRO A 308 11.35 8.42 -8.98
N ALA A 309 11.74 7.88 -7.82
CA ALA A 309 11.67 6.44 -7.54
C ALA A 309 10.24 5.88 -7.53
N SER A 310 9.23 6.72 -7.28
CA SER A 310 7.82 6.31 -7.35
C SER A 310 7.37 6.07 -8.80
N ASP A 311 7.81 6.92 -9.73
CA ASP A 311 7.53 6.73 -11.16
C ASP A 311 8.34 5.52 -11.73
N VAL A 312 9.56 5.28 -11.24
CA VAL A 312 10.34 4.06 -11.56
C VAL A 312 9.60 2.79 -11.12
N TRP A 313 8.97 2.80 -9.95
CA TRP A 313 8.10 1.70 -9.51
C TRP A 313 6.94 1.48 -10.48
N SER A 314 6.23 2.55 -10.85
CA SER A 314 5.10 2.46 -11.79
C SER A 314 5.52 1.93 -13.17
N LEU A 315 6.69 2.36 -13.68
CA LEU A 315 7.31 1.77 -14.90
C LEU A 315 7.58 0.27 -14.74
N GLY A 316 8.09 -0.14 -13.57
CA GLY A 316 8.28 -1.56 -13.23
C GLY A 316 6.98 -2.35 -13.20
N ALA A 317 5.91 -1.79 -12.64
CA ALA A 317 4.59 -2.40 -12.61
C ALA A 317 3.98 -2.56 -14.01
N ILE A 318 4.17 -1.57 -14.88
CA ILE A 318 3.76 -1.62 -16.28
C ILE A 318 4.58 -2.69 -17.03
N LEU A 319 5.91 -2.74 -16.86
CA LEU A 319 6.74 -3.78 -17.45
C LEU A 319 6.30 -5.17 -16.99
N TYR A 320 6.05 -5.35 -15.70
CA TYR A 320 5.52 -6.59 -15.16
C TYR A 320 4.22 -7.01 -15.85
N GLN A 321 3.28 -6.06 -16.05
CA GLN A 321 2.03 -6.34 -16.73
C GLN A 321 2.23 -6.70 -18.21
N THR A 322 3.17 -6.08 -18.91
CA THR A 322 3.46 -6.45 -20.30
C THR A 322 3.95 -7.90 -20.44
N LEU A 323 4.64 -8.42 -19.41
CA LEU A 323 5.14 -9.79 -19.36
C LEU A 323 4.08 -10.80 -18.93
N CYS A 324 3.25 -10.43 -17.92
CA CYS A 324 2.35 -11.37 -17.24
C CYS A 324 0.88 -11.23 -17.65
N GLY A 325 0.51 -10.19 -18.43
CA GLY A 325 -0.87 -9.86 -18.79
C GLY A 325 -1.69 -9.26 -17.63
N ARG A 326 -1.13 -9.18 -16.42
CA ARG A 326 -1.75 -8.61 -15.21
C ARG A 326 -0.73 -7.82 -14.40
N PRO A 327 -1.16 -6.81 -13.62
CA PRO A 327 -0.25 -6.05 -12.76
C PRO A 327 0.33 -6.93 -11.63
N PRO A 328 1.44 -6.50 -10.98
CA PRO A 328 2.09 -7.28 -9.93
C PRO A 328 1.21 -7.47 -8.69
N PHE A 329 0.37 -6.48 -8.39
CA PHE A 329 -0.55 -6.48 -7.25
C PHE A 329 -1.97 -6.24 -7.73
N GLN A 330 -2.84 -7.18 -7.48
CA GLN A 330 -4.26 -7.11 -7.80
C GLN A 330 -5.01 -8.04 -6.85
N ALA A 331 -5.99 -7.48 -6.12
CA ALA A 331 -6.83 -8.20 -5.18
C ALA A 331 -8.32 -7.89 -5.43
N SER A 332 -9.21 -8.51 -4.66
CA SER A 332 -10.67 -8.36 -4.79
C SER A 332 -11.16 -6.95 -4.44
N SER A 333 -10.44 -6.23 -3.58
CA SER A 333 -10.75 -4.84 -3.25
C SER A 333 -9.57 -3.91 -3.49
N PRO A 334 -9.82 -2.60 -3.71
CA PRO A 334 -8.75 -1.60 -3.79
C PRO A 334 -7.89 -1.55 -2.51
N MET A 335 -8.51 -1.72 -1.33
CA MET A 335 -7.81 -1.72 -0.05
C MET A 335 -6.88 -2.92 0.09
N ASP A 336 -7.33 -4.12 -0.29
CA ASP A 336 -6.50 -5.32 -0.27
C ASP A 336 -5.33 -5.21 -1.26
N THR A 337 -5.55 -4.52 -2.39
CA THR A 337 -4.48 -4.23 -3.36
C THR A 337 -3.44 -3.28 -2.74
N LEU A 338 -3.86 -2.24 -2.02
CA LEU A 338 -2.94 -1.34 -1.29
C LEU A 338 -2.15 -2.09 -0.22
N LEU A 339 -2.80 -2.96 0.56
CA LEU A 339 -2.13 -3.81 1.54
C LEU A 339 -1.11 -4.74 0.86
N ALA A 340 -1.45 -5.33 -0.27
CA ALA A 340 -0.52 -6.15 -1.05
C ALA A 340 0.68 -5.32 -1.55
N VAL A 341 0.45 -4.08 -2.02
CA VAL A 341 1.54 -3.15 -2.40
C VAL A 341 2.45 -2.84 -1.22
N LEU A 342 1.92 -2.70 -0.02
CA LEU A 342 2.71 -2.38 1.19
C LEU A 342 3.44 -3.60 1.75
N GLU A 343 2.80 -4.77 1.79
CA GLU A 343 3.24 -5.90 2.61
C GLU A 343 3.79 -7.09 1.81
N SER A 344 3.29 -7.31 0.57
CA SER A 344 3.63 -8.50 -0.20
C SER A 344 4.72 -8.24 -1.24
N ASP A 345 5.60 -9.21 -1.49
CA ASP A 345 6.51 -9.17 -2.62
C ASP A 345 5.77 -9.50 -3.93
N PRO A 346 6.16 -8.89 -5.06
CA PRO A 346 5.58 -9.23 -6.36
C PRO A 346 5.91 -10.69 -6.72
N PRO A 347 4.93 -11.50 -7.19
CA PRO A 347 5.21 -12.83 -7.69
C PRO A 347 6.25 -12.79 -8.83
N MET A 348 7.10 -13.80 -8.93
CA MET A 348 8.05 -13.87 -10.06
C MET A 348 7.30 -14.01 -11.39
N PRO A 349 7.54 -13.16 -12.40
CA PRO A 349 6.89 -13.28 -13.72
C PRO A 349 6.88 -14.70 -14.29
N ARG A 350 8.00 -15.43 -14.21
CA ARG A 350 8.09 -16.82 -14.69
C ARG A 350 7.32 -17.84 -13.86
N SER A 351 6.89 -17.51 -12.65
CA SER A 351 5.94 -18.36 -11.90
C SER A 351 4.52 -18.29 -12.47
N ILE A 352 4.21 -17.23 -13.23
CA ILE A 352 2.91 -16.99 -13.87
C ILE A 352 2.97 -17.37 -15.35
N VAL A 353 3.99 -16.87 -16.05
CA VAL A 353 4.27 -17.12 -17.46
C VAL A 353 5.67 -17.75 -17.56
N PRO A 354 5.78 -19.09 -17.63
CA PRO A 354 7.09 -19.78 -17.62
C PRO A 354 8.03 -19.34 -18.74
N THR A 355 7.47 -18.82 -19.84
CA THR A 355 8.20 -18.32 -21.01
C THR A 355 8.57 -16.84 -20.93
N ALA A 356 8.28 -16.15 -19.83
CA ALA A 356 8.62 -14.74 -19.66
C ALA A 356 10.14 -14.54 -19.76
N ASP A 357 10.53 -13.44 -20.42
CA ASP A 357 11.94 -13.11 -20.62
C ASP A 357 12.64 -12.86 -19.28
N ARG A 358 13.80 -13.50 -19.09
CA ARG A 358 14.54 -13.47 -17.83
C ARG A 358 15.13 -12.10 -17.52
N ASP A 359 15.58 -11.39 -18.53
CA ASP A 359 16.22 -10.08 -18.36
C ASP A 359 15.18 -9.03 -18.02
N LEU A 360 14.05 -9.05 -18.71
CA LEU A 360 12.93 -8.16 -18.42
C LEU A 360 12.28 -8.49 -17.05
N GLU A 361 12.21 -9.77 -16.65
CA GLU A 361 11.81 -10.16 -15.30
C GLU A 361 12.71 -9.48 -14.25
N MET A 362 14.03 -9.55 -14.43
CA MET A 362 14.97 -8.93 -13.48
C MET A 362 14.84 -7.42 -13.43
N ILE A 363 14.65 -6.75 -14.57
CA ILE A 363 14.44 -5.31 -14.66
C ILE A 363 13.13 -4.93 -13.92
N ALA A 364 12.04 -5.66 -14.17
CA ALA A 364 10.76 -5.42 -13.49
C ALA A 364 10.89 -5.59 -11.97
N LEU A 365 11.48 -6.68 -11.50
CA LEU A 365 11.64 -6.97 -10.07
C LEU A 365 12.60 -5.99 -9.37
N LYS A 366 13.63 -5.48 -10.05
CA LYS A 366 14.49 -4.42 -9.51
C LYS A 366 13.71 -3.11 -9.35
N SER A 367 12.89 -2.73 -10.32
CA SER A 367 12.04 -1.54 -10.24
C SER A 367 11.00 -1.64 -9.13
N LEU A 368 10.52 -2.87 -8.82
CA LEU A 368 9.51 -3.18 -7.82
C LEU A 368 10.11 -3.52 -6.43
N GLN A 369 11.34 -3.07 -6.14
CA GLN A 369 11.88 -3.17 -4.79
C GLN A 369 11.14 -2.21 -3.86
N LYS A 370 10.71 -2.69 -2.66
CA LYS A 370 9.99 -1.83 -1.71
C LYS A 370 10.84 -0.63 -1.25
N PRO A 371 12.11 -0.79 -0.84
CA PRO A 371 12.98 0.34 -0.56
C PRO A 371 13.33 1.08 -1.86
N GLN A 372 13.15 2.40 -1.86
CA GLN A 372 13.35 3.24 -3.05
C GLN A 372 14.78 3.20 -3.59
N ASP A 373 15.76 3.15 -2.69
CA ASP A 373 17.20 3.13 -3.00
C ASP A 373 17.70 1.79 -3.55
N LEU A 374 16.87 0.73 -3.54
CA LEU A 374 17.13 -0.54 -4.22
C LEU A 374 16.59 -0.56 -5.65
N ARG A 375 15.74 0.39 -6.02
CA ARG A 375 15.25 0.56 -7.39
C ARG A 375 16.34 1.12 -8.28
N TYR A 376 16.03 1.40 -9.51
CA TYR A 376 16.88 2.24 -10.34
C TYR A 376 16.90 3.66 -9.78
N SER A 377 18.07 4.31 -9.78
CA SER A 377 18.25 5.67 -9.26
C SER A 377 17.53 6.72 -10.11
N SER A 378 17.26 6.41 -11.38
CA SER A 378 16.55 7.25 -12.32
C SER A 378 15.78 6.43 -13.35
N ALA A 379 14.82 7.05 -14.03
CA ALA A 379 14.15 6.45 -15.17
C ALA A 379 15.13 6.23 -16.36
N ALA A 380 16.19 7.03 -16.46
CA ALA A 380 17.25 6.86 -17.46
C ALA A 380 18.03 5.55 -17.24
N ASP A 381 18.34 5.18 -15.98
CA ASP A 381 19.02 3.93 -15.67
C ASP A 381 18.14 2.71 -16.00
N LEU A 382 16.84 2.81 -15.77
CA LEU A 382 15.86 1.80 -16.19
C LEU A 382 15.85 1.66 -17.73
N ALA A 383 15.81 2.80 -18.45
CA ALA A 383 15.84 2.81 -19.92
C ALA A 383 17.13 2.21 -20.49
N ALA A 384 18.27 2.46 -19.81
CA ALA A 384 19.56 1.88 -20.20
C ALA A 384 19.55 0.34 -20.09
N ASP A 385 19.03 -0.22 -18.98
CA ASP A 385 18.93 -1.66 -18.80
C ASP A 385 17.94 -2.31 -19.80
N LEU A 386 16.82 -1.63 -20.12
CA LEU A 386 15.88 -2.10 -21.16
C LEU A 386 16.56 -2.15 -22.55
N ARG A 387 17.42 -1.19 -22.87
CA ARG A 387 18.20 -1.18 -24.12
C ARG A 387 19.30 -2.24 -24.09
N ALA A 388 19.96 -2.44 -22.96
CA ALA A 388 20.94 -3.51 -22.80
C ALA A 388 20.29 -4.89 -23.02
N ALA A 389 19.08 -5.12 -22.49
CA ALA A 389 18.32 -6.34 -22.74
C ALA A 389 18.01 -6.54 -24.24
N LEU A 390 17.67 -5.46 -24.97
CA LEU A 390 17.44 -5.52 -26.43
C LEU A 390 18.71 -5.85 -27.23
N ALA A 391 19.86 -5.35 -26.78
CA ALA A 391 21.17 -5.56 -27.40
C ALA A 391 21.79 -6.91 -26.99
N GLY A 392 21.31 -7.54 -25.90
CA GLY A 392 21.94 -8.73 -25.31
C GLY A 392 23.18 -8.39 -24.47
N ASP A 393 23.30 -7.14 -24.03
CA ASP A 393 24.41 -6.65 -23.21
C ASP A 393 24.18 -6.99 -21.72
N PRO A 394 25.25 -6.99 -20.89
CA PRO A 394 25.14 -7.20 -19.46
C PRO A 394 24.27 -6.12 -18.77
N LEU A 395 23.27 -6.54 -17.97
CA LEU A 395 22.38 -5.66 -17.25
C LEU A 395 23.03 -5.12 -15.97
N ALA A 396 22.84 -3.85 -15.65
CA ALA A 396 23.14 -3.29 -14.34
C ALA A 396 22.29 -3.93 -13.23
N ALA A 397 21.10 -4.44 -13.57
CA ALA A 397 20.29 -5.25 -12.65
C ALA A 397 21.00 -6.54 -12.15
N ARG A 398 21.94 -7.10 -12.92
CA ARG A 398 22.75 -8.28 -12.54
C ARG A 398 23.98 -7.96 -11.69
N GLN A 399 24.42 -6.71 -11.70
CA GLN A 399 25.68 -6.28 -11.06
C GLN A 399 25.47 -5.97 -9.56
N GLY A 400 24.85 -6.89 -8.80
CA GLY A 400 24.83 -6.83 -7.34
C GLY A 400 26.11 -7.45 -6.80
N GLY A 401 27.11 -6.66 -6.40
CA GLY A 401 28.33 -7.12 -5.73
C GLY A 401 28.03 -7.71 -4.34
N LEU A 402 28.98 -8.47 -3.76
CA LEU A 402 28.88 -8.94 -2.36
C LEU A 402 28.56 -7.79 -1.38
N VAL A 403 29.09 -6.60 -1.66
CA VAL A 403 28.84 -5.38 -0.86
C VAL A 403 27.34 -5.00 -0.89
N ASP A 404 26.68 -5.10 -2.04
CA ASP A 404 25.24 -4.80 -2.16
C ASP A 404 24.39 -5.87 -1.48
N ILE A 405 24.81 -7.14 -1.53
CA ILE A 405 24.14 -8.23 -0.80
C ILE A 405 24.27 -7.98 0.71
N VAL A 406 25.47 -7.66 1.19
CA VAL A 406 25.72 -7.34 2.59
C VAL A 406 24.95 -6.07 3.00
N ALA A 407 24.99 -5.00 2.19
CA ALA A 407 24.24 -3.79 2.47
C ALA A 407 22.72 -4.05 2.55
N ARG A 408 22.19 -4.95 1.73
CA ARG A 408 20.77 -5.37 1.81
C ARG A 408 20.46 -6.12 3.10
N LEU A 409 21.36 -6.96 3.59
CA LEU A 409 21.18 -7.69 4.85
C LEU A 409 21.12 -6.75 6.08
N PHE A 410 21.82 -5.61 6.02
CA PHE A 410 21.88 -4.65 7.15
C PHE A 410 20.82 -3.54 7.12
N ARG A 411 19.91 -3.54 6.15
CA ARG A 411 18.87 -2.49 6.04
C ARG A 411 17.71 -2.70 7.00
N GLU A 412 17.12 -1.59 7.40
CA GLU A 412 15.82 -1.58 8.07
C GLU A 412 14.72 -1.95 7.06
N THR A 413 13.82 -2.83 7.46
CA THR A 413 12.62 -3.15 6.69
C THR A 413 11.54 -2.09 6.97
N HIS A 414 10.53 -1.99 6.10
CA HIS A 414 9.37 -1.11 6.34
C HIS A 414 8.59 -1.45 7.61
N HIS A 415 8.85 -2.61 8.24
CA HIS A 415 8.31 -2.97 9.55
C HIS A 415 9.09 -2.35 10.73
N ALA A 416 10.15 -1.57 10.48
CA ALA A 416 10.95 -0.94 11.54
C ALA A 416 10.14 0.03 12.40
N VAL A 417 9.06 0.64 11.88
CA VAL A 417 8.11 1.48 12.64
C VAL A 417 7.53 0.74 13.86
N VAL A 418 7.38 -0.58 13.78
CA VAL A 418 6.97 -1.43 14.91
C VAL A 418 7.94 -1.30 16.10
N LEU A 419 9.22 -1.07 15.84
CA LEU A 419 10.29 -0.99 16.85
C LEU A 419 10.15 0.21 17.79
N GLU A 420 9.57 1.31 17.32
CA GLU A 420 9.31 2.52 18.11
C GLU A 420 8.39 2.23 19.30
N ASN A 421 7.42 1.34 19.13
CA ASN A 421 6.48 0.94 20.18
C ASN A 421 7.11 -0.05 21.20
N TRP A 422 8.23 -0.68 20.85
CA TRP A 422 8.89 -1.69 21.66
C TRP A 422 10.11 -1.15 22.44
N GLY A 423 10.60 0.05 22.12
CA GLY A 423 11.83 0.59 22.67
C GLY A 423 11.90 0.56 24.19
N LEU A 424 10.89 1.12 24.88
CA LEU A 424 10.82 1.14 26.35
C LEU A 424 10.71 -0.28 26.94
N LEU A 425 9.93 -1.15 26.29
CA LEU A 425 9.72 -2.53 26.74
C LEU A 425 11.01 -3.36 26.67
N TRP A 426 11.84 -3.13 25.64
CA TRP A 426 13.15 -3.78 25.51
C TRP A 426 14.14 -3.32 26.59
N MET A 427 14.10 -2.04 26.94
CA MET A 427 14.91 -1.54 28.06
C MET A 427 14.51 -2.22 29.38
N TRP A 428 13.22 -2.37 29.68
CA TRP A 428 12.75 -3.10 30.85
C TRP A 428 13.10 -4.59 30.79
N HIS A 429 12.94 -5.22 29.62
CA HIS A 429 13.32 -6.63 29.44
C HIS A 429 14.80 -6.86 29.72
N SER A 430 15.68 -5.95 29.29
CA SER A 430 17.12 -6.03 29.54
C SER A 430 17.44 -6.01 31.03
N VAL A 431 16.75 -5.17 31.81
CA VAL A 431 16.93 -5.10 33.27
C VAL A 431 16.46 -6.39 33.95
N VAL A 432 15.32 -6.94 33.51
CA VAL A 432 14.81 -8.22 34.06
C VAL A 432 15.79 -9.38 33.81
N VAL A 433 16.28 -9.52 32.57
CA VAL A 433 17.23 -10.57 32.20
C VAL A 433 18.53 -10.42 32.98
N LEU A 434 19.07 -9.20 33.08
CA LEU A 434 20.26 -8.95 33.85
C LEU A 434 20.08 -9.31 35.35
N ALA A 435 18.94 -8.95 35.94
CA ALA A 435 18.63 -9.30 37.33
C ALA A 435 18.56 -10.81 37.55
N LEU A 436 17.90 -11.56 36.64
CA LEU A 436 17.85 -13.02 36.68
C LEU A 436 19.27 -13.63 36.63
N CYS A 437 20.11 -13.11 35.74
CA CYS A 437 21.52 -13.57 35.61
C CYS A 437 22.33 -13.30 36.87
N VAL A 438 22.25 -12.10 37.43
CA VAL A 438 22.96 -11.74 38.66
C VAL A 438 22.53 -12.63 39.82
N VAL A 439 21.22 -12.83 40.02
CA VAL A 439 20.71 -13.71 41.07
C VAL A 439 21.19 -15.16 40.86
N THR A 440 21.23 -15.62 39.60
CA THR A 440 21.74 -16.96 39.27
C THR A 440 23.18 -17.14 39.68
N ASP A 441 24.10 -16.21 39.38
CA ASP A 441 25.49 -16.29 39.77
C ASP A 441 25.67 -16.14 41.29
N VAL A 442 24.89 -15.29 41.95
CA VAL A 442 24.91 -15.19 43.44
C VAL A 442 24.54 -16.52 44.10
N LEU A 443 23.47 -17.19 43.62
CA LEU A 443 23.10 -18.52 44.12
C LEU A 443 24.19 -19.57 43.86
N ALA A 444 24.80 -19.54 42.68
CA ALA A 444 25.91 -20.43 42.33
C ALA A 444 27.16 -20.19 43.24
N TRP A 445 27.51 -18.93 43.52
CA TRP A 445 28.62 -18.59 44.43
C TRP A 445 28.34 -18.95 45.88
N GLN A 446 27.06 -18.98 46.30
CA GLN A 446 26.65 -19.48 47.61
C GLN A 446 26.67 -21.02 47.69
N GLY A 447 27.04 -21.71 46.60
CA GLY A 447 27.13 -23.15 46.56
C GLY A 447 25.79 -23.89 46.45
N VAL A 448 24.76 -23.24 45.94
CA VAL A 448 23.45 -23.88 45.73
C VAL A 448 23.57 -24.87 44.58
N MET A 449 23.64 -26.17 44.89
CA MET A 449 23.79 -27.25 43.92
C MET A 449 22.44 -27.90 43.52
N THR A 450 21.34 -27.42 44.07
CA THR A 450 19.99 -27.89 43.73
C THR A 450 19.40 -27.10 42.56
N ARG A 451 18.69 -27.74 41.64
CA ARG A 451 18.14 -27.10 40.42
C ARG A 451 16.86 -26.29 40.67
N TRP A 452 16.10 -26.63 41.72
CA TRP A 452 14.81 -26.00 41.99
C TRP A 452 14.86 -24.47 42.12
N PRO A 453 15.82 -23.85 42.82
CA PRO A 453 15.89 -22.40 42.89
C PRO A 453 16.07 -21.75 41.51
N TYR A 454 16.88 -22.34 40.65
CA TYR A 454 17.14 -21.84 39.30
C TYR A 454 15.92 -22.01 38.39
N LEU A 455 15.23 -23.17 38.44
CA LEU A 455 14.01 -23.43 37.69
C LEU A 455 12.90 -22.44 38.10
N VAL A 456 12.73 -22.20 39.41
CA VAL A 456 11.75 -21.24 39.92
C VAL A 456 12.14 -19.82 39.52
N LEU A 457 13.40 -19.45 39.58
CA LEU A 457 13.91 -18.14 39.23
C LEU A 457 13.67 -17.84 37.73
N TRP A 458 14.10 -18.71 36.84
CA TRP A 458 13.99 -18.52 35.40
C TRP A 458 12.57 -18.79 34.91
N GLY A 459 11.96 -19.94 35.22
CA GLY A 459 10.62 -20.28 34.82
C GLY A 459 9.57 -19.35 35.42
N GLY A 460 9.63 -19.11 36.74
CA GLY A 460 8.72 -18.21 37.43
C GLY A 460 8.94 -16.74 37.06
N GLY A 461 10.19 -16.29 36.98
CA GLY A 461 10.51 -14.91 36.60
C GLY A 461 10.07 -14.58 35.19
N LEU A 462 10.31 -15.46 34.22
CA LEU A 462 9.88 -15.27 32.84
C LEU A 462 8.37 -15.42 32.69
N ALA A 463 7.74 -16.40 33.39
CA ALA A 463 6.28 -16.57 33.37
C ALA A 463 5.53 -15.37 33.96
N LEU A 464 6.12 -14.69 34.95
CA LEU A 464 5.58 -13.44 35.50
C LEU A 464 5.80 -12.26 34.54
N TRP A 465 6.98 -12.16 33.93
CA TRP A 465 7.33 -11.05 33.05
C TRP A 465 6.60 -11.04 31.73
N ALA A 466 6.39 -12.19 31.08
CA ALA A 466 5.78 -12.26 29.76
C ALA A 466 4.36 -11.65 29.70
N PRO A 467 3.41 -11.94 30.62
CA PRO A 467 2.10 -11.29 30.64
C PRO A 467 2.18 -9.78 30.88
N ILE A 468 3.10 -9.33 31.76
CA ILE A 468 3.31 -7.91 32.06
C ILE A 468 3.79 -7.19 30.79
N PHE A 469 4.79 -7.73 30.12
CA PHE A 469 5.34 -7.22 28.87
C PHE A 469 4.22 -7.10 27.82
N TRP A 470 3.42 -8.15 27.65
CA TRP A 470 2.34 -8.19 26.67
C TRP A 470 1.20 -7.22 26.99
N ALA A 471 0.83 -7.11 28.28
CA ALA A 471 -0.18 -6.14 28.72
C ALA A 471 0.28 -4.69 28.50
N LEU A 472 1.55 -4.39 28.76
CA LEU A 472 2.12 -3.06 28.50
C LEU A 472 2.19 -2.76 26.98
N ARG A 473 2.48 -3.78 26.15
CA ARG A 473 2.48 -3.62 24.70
C ARG A 473 1.08 -3.30 24.17
N HIS A 474 0.04 -4.00 24.61
CA HIS A 474 -1.35 -3.76 24.20
C HIS A 474 -1.84 -2.33 24.48
N ARG A 475 -1.33 -1.68 25.52
CA ARG A 475 -1.67 -0.28 25.83
C ARG A 475 -1.19 0.73 24.78
N ASN A 476 -0.21 0.34 23.95
CA ASN A 476 0.37 1.21 22.91
C ASN A 476 -0.28 1.04 21.53
N GLY A 477 -1.44 0.37 21.43
CA GLY A 477 -2.20 0.21 20.19
C GLY A 477 -2.30 -1.25 19.70
N PRO A 478 -2.94 -1.49 18.54
CA PRO A 478 -3.15 -2.83 17.99
C PRO A 478 -1.83 -3.54 17.68
N VAL A 479 -1.83 -4.86 17.81
CA VAL A 479 -0.66 -5.71 17.58
C VAL A 479 -0.65 -6.20 16.14
N THR A 480 0.41 -5.91 15.40
CA THR A 480 0.58 -6.31 14.00
C THR A 480 0.89 -7.81 13.85
N ALA A 481 0.73 -8.35 12.62
CA ALA A 481 1.06 -9.75 12.33
C ALA A 481 2.55 -10.06 12.58
N VAL A 482 3.45 -9.14 12.23
CA VAL A 482 4.90 -9.26 12.45
C VAL A 482 5.23 -9.30 13.95
N GLU A 483 4.60 -8.45 14.75
CA GLU A 483 4.77 -8.47 16.20
C GLU A 483 4.34 -9.79 16.82
N ARG A 484 3.25 -10.38 16.34
CA ARG A 484 2.79 -11.70 16.78
C ARG A 484 3.81 -12.80 16.45
N GLN A 485 4.40 -12.78 15.25
CA GLN A 485 5.46 -13.74 14.87
C GLN A 485 6.68 -13.62 15.78
N ILE A 486 7.15 -12.41 16.03
CA ILE A 486 8.28 -12.15 16.95
C ILE A 486 7.96 -12.60 18.38
N ALA A 487 6.73 -12.36 18.85
CA ALA A 487 6.29 -12.80 20.16
C ALA A 487 6.29 -14.34 20.27
N HIS A 488 5.89 -15.08 19.24
CA HIS A 488 5.96 -16.54 19.24
C HIS A 488 7.40 -17.04 19.33
N VAL A 489 8.34 -16.46 18.57
CA VAL A 489 9.76 -16.82 18.63
C VAL A 489 10.34 -16.51 20.03
N TRP A 490 9.97 -15.37 20.60
CA TRP A 490 10.41 -14.96 21.95
C TRP A 490 9.87 -15.89 23.04
N VAL A 491 8.56 -16.21 23.02
CA VAL A 491 7.96 -17.16 23.97
C VAL A 491 8.58 -18.56 23.81
N GLY A 492 8.80 -19.03 22.59
CA GLY A 492 9.49 -20.29 22.33
C GLY A 492 10.89 -20.34 22.93
N SER A 493 11.65 -19.24 22.81
CA SER A 493 12.97 -19.10 23.43
C SER A 493 12.90 -19.12 24.97
N MET A 494 11.90 -18.51 25.59
CA MET A 494 11.71 -18.56 27.06
C MET A 494 11.38 -19.97 27.55
N ILE A 495 10.52 -20.69 26.83
CA ILE A 495 10.21 -22.09 27.12
C ILE A 495 11.48 -22.94 27.00
N ALA A 496 12.21 -22.81 25.90
CA ALA A 496 13.45 -23.55 25.69
C ALA A 496 14.49 -23.26 26.77
N SER A 497 14.67 -21.99 27.18
CA SER A 497 15.57 -21.61 28.28
C SER A 497 15.20 -22.27 29.61
N THR A 498 13.90 -22.39 29.90
CA THR A 498 13.44 -23.06 31.13
C THR A 498 13.62 -24.57 31.04
N LEU A 499 13.43 -25.18 29.88
CA LEU A 499 13.60 -26.61 29.65
C LEU A 499 15.06 -27.08 29.80
N LEU A 500 16.06 -26.19 29.67
CA LEU A 500 17.48 -26.53 29.85
C LEU A 500 17.73 -27.16 31.23
N PHE A 501 17.06 -26.66 32.27
CA PHE A 501 17.20 -27.23 33.64
C PHE A 501 16.62 -28.65 33.75
N ALA A 502 15.54 -28.95 33.02
CA ALA A 502 14.98 -30.29 32.96
C ALA A 502 15.87 -31.25 32.14
N ILE A 503 16.48 -30.76 31.07
CA ILE A 503 17.44 -31.52 30.25
C ILE A 503 18.69 -31.85 31.06
N GLU A 504 19.26 -30.88 31.80
CA GLU A 504 20.38 -31.13 32.70
C GLU A 504 20.02 -32.22 33.74
N GLN A 505 18.79 -32.21 34.26
CA GLN A 505 18.35 -33.23 35.21
C GLN A 505 18.27 -34.62 34.58
N LEU A 506 17.71 -34.74 33.39
CA LEU A 506 17.55 -36.01 32.68
C LEU A 506 18.88 -36.60 32.21
N LEU A 507 19.85 -35.73 31.88
CA LEU A 507 21.18 -36.12 31.45
C LEU A 507 22.19 -36.25 32.61
N GLU A 508 21.74 -36.06 33.86
CA GLU A 508 22.57 -36.10 35.07
C GLU A 508 23.79 -35.15 35.04
N LEU A 509 23.67 -34.05 34.26
CA LEU A 509 24.74 -33.05 34.12
C LEU A 509 24.86 -32.22 35.41
N PRO A 510 26.03 -31.63 35.74
CA PRO A 510 26.14 -30.60 36.77
C PRO A 510 25.19 -29.43 36.53
N VAL A 511 24.73 -28.79 37.61
CA VAL A 511 23.80 -27.63 37.51
C VAL A 511 24.49 -26.50 36.74
N LEU A 512 23.73 -25.85 35.83
CA LEU A 512 24.18 -24.71 35.01
C LEU A 512 25.22 -25.08 33.91
N THR A 513 25.41 -26.36 33.61
CA THR A 513 26.31 -26.81 32.53
C THR A 513 25.83 -26.35 31.15
N LEU A 514 24.50 -26.31 30.90
CA LEU A 514 23.91 -25.89 29.65
C LEU A 514 23.66 -24.37 29.54
N SER A 515 24.12 -23.59 30.52
CA SER A 515 23.94 -22.12 30.50
C SER A 515 24.45 -21.41 29.23
N PRO A 516 25.56 -21.83 28.57
CA PRO A 516 25.96 -21.22 27.30
C PRO A 516 24.90 -21.31 26.18
N VAL A 517 23.98 -22.29 26.26
CA VAL A 517 22.87 -22.45 25.30
C VAL A 517 21.88 -21.28 25.39
N LEU A 518 21.78 -20.59 26.54
CA LEU A 518 20.97 -19.37 26.70
C LEU A 518 21.38 -18.29 25.69
N ALA A 519 22.70 -18.14 25.49
CA ALA A 519 23.21 -17.16 24.53
C ALA A 519 22.93 -17.57 23.07
N LEU A 520 22.94 -18.87 22.76
CA LEU A 520 22.55 -19.37 21.44
C LEU A 520 21.04 -19.11 21.19
N LEU A 521 20.18 -19.38 22.17
CA LEU A 521 18.74 -19.13 22.05
C LEU A 521 18.45 -17.63 21.87
N ALA A 522 19.09 -16.77 22.66
CA ALA A 522 18.97 -15.31 22.50
C ALA A 522 19.50 -14.85 21.14
N GLY A 523 20.64 -15.37 20.69
CA GLY A 523 21.22 -15.10 19.37
C GLY A 523 20.26 -15.48 18.24
N LEU A 524 19.57 -16.62 18.33
CA LEU A 524 18.58 -17.06 17.36
C LEU A 524 17.37 -16.11 17.30
N VAL A 525 16.89 -15.61 18.46
CA VAL A 525 15.82 -14.61 18.49
C VAL A 525 16.22 -13.34 17.74
N PHE A 526 17.46 -12.85 17.95
CA PHE A 526 17.97 -11.69 17.24
C PHE A 526 18.21 -11.97 15.76
N PHE A 527 18.61 -13.19 15.40
CA PHE A 527 18.76 -13.61 14.00
C PHE A 527 17.41 -13.53 13.23
N VAL A 528 16.33 -14.03 13.84
CA VAL A 528 14.99 -13.91 13.26
C VAL A 528 14.55 -12.45 13.16
N LYS A 529 14.78 -11.65 14.23
CA LYS A 529 14.49 -10.20 14.19
C LYS A 529 15.28 -9.48 13.09
N ALA A 530 16.50 -9.90 12.80
CA ALA A 530 17.33 -9.33 11.75
C ALA A 530 16.68 -9.48 10.37
N GLY A 531 16.14 -10.65 10.08
CA GLY A 531 15.45 -10.90 8.80
C GLY A 531 14.07 -10.24 8.68
N THR A 532 13.40 -9.94 9.82
CA THR A 532 12.03 -9.41 9.81
C THR A 532 11.93 -7.91 10.04
N LEU A 533 12.81 -7.30 10.85
CA LEU A 533 12.71 -5.90 11.29
C LEU A 533 13.86 -5.03 10.79
N SER A 534 15.10 -5.42 11.06
CA SER A 534 16.28 -4.63 10.69
C SER A 534 17.53 -5.51 10.73
N GLY A 535 18.29 -5.51 9.66
CA GLY A 535 19.54 -6.25 9.55
C GLY A 535 20.60 -5.85 10.57
N THR A 536 20.46 -4.71 11.26
CA THR A 536 21.35 -4.33 12.35
C THR A 536 21.35 -5.37 13.47
N PHE A 537 20.26 -6.14 13.64
CA PHE A 537 20.17 -7.22 14.62
C PHE A 537 21.06 -8.44 14.32
N TYR A 538 21.63 -8.56 13.10
CA TYR A 538 22.67 -9.57 12.81
C TYR A 538 23.92 -9.34 13.65
N VAL A 539 24.27 -8.08 13.96
CA VAL A 539 25.40 -7.76 14.83
C VAL A 539 25.13 -8.29 16.24
N GLN A 540 23.94 -8.01 16.81
CA GLN A 540 23.58 -8.49 18.14
C GLN A 540 23.52 -10.03 18.19
N SER A 541 22.97 -10.65 17.16
CA SER A 541 22.95 -12.11 17.01
C SER A 541 24.35 -12.70 17.02
N SER A 542 25.27 -12.13 16.22
CA SER A 542 26.67 -12.59 16.13
C SER A 542 27.42 -12.43 17.46
N VAL A 543 27.19 -11.31 18.16
CA VAL A 543 27.78 -11.07 19.48
C VAL A 543 27.28 -12.11 20.50
N LEU A 544 25.97 -12.43 20.49
CA LEU A 544 25.39 -13.44 21.36
C LEU A 544 25.90 -14.84 21.05
N PHE A 545 26.04 -15.23 19.78
CA PHE A 545 26.64 -16.51 19.40
C PHE A 545 28.10 -16.61 19.85
N ALA A 546 28.88 -15.54 19.67
CA ALA A 546 30.25 -15.50 20.15
C ALA A 546 30.32 -15.58 21.69
N SER A 547 29.38 -14.92 22.38
CA SER A 547 29.35 -14.95 23.86
C SER A 547 29.12 -16.36 24.41
N ALA A 548 28.38 -17.23 23.72
CA ALA A 548 28.19 -18.62 24.11
C ALA A 548 29.52 -19.37 24.24
N LEU A 549 30.47 -19.15 23.31
CA LEU A 549 31.81 -19.73 23.38
C LEU A 549 32.63 -19.16 24.54
N VAL A 550 32.53 -17.84 24.76
CA VAL A 550 33.23 -17.17 25.87
C VAL A 550 32.69 -17.66 27.21
N MET A 551 31.39 -17.89 27.35
CA MET A 551 30.77 -18.45 28.57
C MET A 551 31.37 -19.82 28.96
N CYS A 552 31.69 -20.65 27.96
CA CYS A 552 32.37 -21.93 28.21
C CYS A 552 33.78 -21.76 28.81
N LEU A 553 34.47 -20.65 28.53
CA LEU A 553 35.82 -20.36 29.02
C LEU A 553 35.81 -19.72 30.41
N VAL A 554 34.71 -19.12 30.86
CA VAL A 554 34.57 -18.38 32.12
C VAL A 554 33.33 -18.85 32.92
N PRO A 555 33.27 -20.12 33.32
CA PRO A 555 32.06 -20.69 33.93
C PRO A 555 31.63 -19.99 35.24
N SER A 556 32.55 -19.41 35.99
CA SER A 556 32.27 -18.71 37.26
C SER A 556 31.49 -17.40 37.11
N TYR A 557 31.46 -16.80 35.92
CA TYR A 557 30.80 -15.51 35.62
C TYR A 557 29.91 -15.58 34.40
N GLN A 558 29.57 -16.79 33.96
CA GLN A 558 28.89 -17.00 32.68
C GLN A 558 27.52 -16.29 32.59
N HIS A 559 26.74 -16.24 33.68
CA HIS A 559 25.41 -15.61 33.65
C HIS A 559 25.49 -14.08 33.72
N VAL A 560 26.40 -13.51 34.54
CA VAL A 560 26.62 -12.06 34.55
C VAL A 560 27.13 -11.60 33.18
N LEU A 561 28.03 -12.35 32.54
CA LEU A 561 28.51 -12.07 31.19
C LEU A 561 27.36 -12.10 30.17
N PHE A 562 26.54 -13.16 30.19
CA PHE A 562 25.36 -13.26 29.34
C PHE A 562 24.37 -12.14 29.61
N GLY A 563 24.08 -11.82 30.88
CA GLY A 563 23.15 -10.76 31.28
C GLY A 563 23.58 -9.38 30.78
N LEU A 564 24.89 -9.07 30.88
CA LEU A 564 25.47 -7.81 30.40
C LEU A 564 25.39 -7.72 28.87
N ILE A 565 25.79 -8.76 28.15
CA ILE A 565 25.80 -8.78 26.69
C ILE A 565 24.36 -8.78 26.14
N SER A 566 23.49 -9.68 26.62
CA SER A 566 22.10 -9.75 26.23
C SER A 566 21.37 -8.48 26.64
N GLY A 567 21.62 -7.97 27.85
CA GLY A 567 21.07 -6.69 28.30
C GLY A 567 21.45 -5.53 27.37
N ALA A 568 22.72 -5.42 26.99
CA ALA A 568 23.16 -4.39 26.03
C ALA A 568 22.49 -4.54 24.66
N CYS A 569 22.35 -5.77 24.16
CA CYS A 569 21.69 -6.07 22.89
C CYS A 569 20.21 -5.64 22.85
N PHE A 570 19.51 -5.64 23.98
CA PHE A 570 18.14 -5.11 24.09
C PHE A 570 18.11 -3.63 24.45
N PHE A 571 18.96 -3.19 25.37
CA PHE A 571 18.91 -1.82 25.91
C PHE A 571 19.31 -0.77 24.88
N VAL A 572 20.39 -1.00 24.13
CA VAL A 572 20.93 -0.01 23.18
C VAL A 572 19.93 0.26 22.03
N PRO A 573 19.40 -0.74 21.31
CA PRO A 573 18.35 -0.49 20.33
C PRO A 573 17.07 0.07 20.96
N GLY A 574 16.68 -0.43 22.14
CA GLY A 574 15.52 0.08 22.88
C GLY A 574 15.61 1.57 23.15
N LEU A 575 16.78 2.06 23.56
CA LEU A 575 17.03 3.49 23.80
C LEU A 575 17.03 4.30 22.50
N GLN A 576 17.56 3.75 21.39
CA GLN A 576 17.55 4.41 20.09
C GLN A 576 16.12 4.64 19.61
N TYR A 577 15.27 3.60 19.57
CA TYR A 577 13.87 3.69 19.14
C TYR A 577 13.02 4.54 20.09
N TYR A 578 13.25 4.47 21.39
CA TYR A 578 12.58 5.35 22.35
C TYR A 578 12.90 6.84 22.11
N ARG A 579 14.16 7.16 21.78
CA ARG A 579 14.56 8.54 21.44
C ARG A 579 14.01 9.00 20.10
N GLN A 580 13.91 8.12 19.10
CA GLN A 580 13.30 8.43 17.81
C GLN A 580 11.83 8.81 17.97
N ARG A 581 11.06 8.01 18.71
CA ARG A 581 9.66 8.28 19.01
C ARG A 581 9.44 9.66 19.66
N ASN A 582 10.27 10.01 20.66
CA ASN A 582 10.14 11.29 21.37
C ASN A 582 10.58 12.53 20.55
N ARG A 583 11.23 12.33 19.40
CA ARG A 583 11.55 13.43 18.47
C ARG A 583 10.45 13.69 17.44
N LEU A 584 9.56 12.73 17.26
CA LEU A 584 8.43 12.80 16.32
C LEU A 584 7.13 13.27 16.99
N GLN A 585 7.05 13.23 18.32
CA GLN A 585 6.04 13.85 19.17
C GLN A 585 6.43 15.30 19.55
#